data_47bb5684ca53a1bd6ddc2107b76166cd
#
_entry.id   47bb5684ca53a1bd6ddc2107b76166cd
#
_cell.length_a   1.000
_cell.length_b   1.000
_cell.length_c   1.000
_cell.angle_alpha   90.00
_cell.angle_beta   90.00
_cell.angle_gamma   90.00
#
_symmetry.space_group_name_H-M   'P 1'
#
loop_
_entity.id
_entity.type
_entity.pdbx_description
1 polymer ?
#
loop_
_entity_poly.entity_id
_entity_poly.type
_entity_poly.pdbx_seq_one_letter_code
_entity_poly.pdbx_strand_id
1 'polypeptide(L)'
;MNFIKDPIDRFIKLETSSSIVLFSASIAALILANSGLSEAFLGFWKNYITISLPGFELSKPVLKWINDGLMAIFFFVIGLEIKREVLIGELSDLKKASLPIVAAIGGMVFPAVLFVTLNQGKPGMEGWGIPMATDIAFSLGILTLLGKRVPVGLKIFLMAFAIIDDLGAVLVIAFFYSSKLIWTNILIGLAIVALLSILSRFKLYSKYFFFIAGIVVWVLFLKSGIHATIAGVLLALTIPIQRHIKTTTFYDKGQEILDGFLEECKKESKDKTILNHKQLDAIDEMEELTEKTASPLQFLEHRLHGWVAFIILPLFAFANAGVVFSFSGDTNTVLASNIGLSLIIGKFVGIFVISFLAIKFKISELPKNVNFMSLAGVSFLGGLGFTMSLFINNLAFTDEVLIDSAKIGILLGSFVAGLLGYLLLRFSATKKNPSAN
;
A
#
# COMPACT_ATOMS: atom_id res chain seq x y z
N MET A 1 17.54 -16.82 -25.64
CA MET A 1 16.96 -16.72 -24.27
C MET A 1 16.56 -15.28 -24.03
N ASN A 2 15.25 -14.96 -24.15
CA ASN A 2 14.79 -13.56 -24.08
C ASN A 2 14.84 -13.03 -22.64
N PHE A 3 15.89 -12.31 -22.29
CA PHE A 3 16.11 -11.70 -20.97
C PHE A 3 15.41 -10.34 -20.76
N ILE A 4 14.67 -9.86 -21.75
CA ILE A 4 13.88 -8.63 -21.60
C ILE A 4 12.42 -9.04 -21.41
N LYS A 5 12.08 -9.55 -20.22
CA LYS A 5 10.69 -9.55 -19.80
C LYS A 5 10.34 -8.09 -19.47
N ASP A 6 9.26 -7.63 -20.10
CA ASP A 6 8.67 -6.32 -19.90
C ASP A 6 8.62 -6.00 -18.38
N PRO A 7 9.15 -4.86 -17.90
CA PRO A 7 9.10 -4.47 -16.49
C PRO A 7 7.69 -4.59 -15.89
N ILE A 8 6.67 -4.31 -16.69
CA ILE A 8 5.26 -4.47 -16.33
C ILE A 8 4.92 -5.95 -16.05
N ASP A 9 5.38 -6.89 -16.87
CA ASP A 9 5.13 -8.32 -16.66
C ASP A 9 5.81 -8.86 -15.39
N ARG A 10 6.97 -8.31 -15.03
CA ARG A 10 7.67 -8.66 -13.79
C ARG A 10 6.94 -8.11 -12.55
N PHE A 11 6.51 -6.85 -12.60
CA PHE A 11 5.69 -6.23 -11.56
C PHE A 11 4.37 -7.00 -11.35
N ILE A 12 3.65 -7.29 -12.43
CA ILE A 12 2.41 -8.07 -12.41
C ILE A 12 2.60 -9.47 -11.77
N LYS A 13 3.71 -10.14 -12.03
CA LYS A 13 3.98 -11.46 -11.42
C LYS A 13 4.27 -11.36 -9.92
N LEU A 14 4.98 -10.34 -9.49
CA LEU A 14 5.23 -10.07 -8.08
C LEU A 14 3.90 -9.82 -7.34
N GLU A 15 3.06 -8.94 -7.89
CA GLU A 15 1.74 -8.63 -7.32
C GLU A 15 0.80 -9.84 -7.23
N THR A 16 0.81 -10.73 -8.23
CA THR A 16 0.01 -11.96 -8.17
C THR A 16 0.47 -12.88 -7.05
N SER A 17 1.79 -13.08 -6.94
CA SER A 17 2.36 -13.97 -5.93
C SER A 17 2.12 -13.45 -4.53
N SER A 18 2.29 -12.13 -4.31
CA SER A 18 2.05 -11.49 -3.01
C SER A 18 0.58 -11.55 -2.60
N SER A 19 -0.34 -11.33 -3.55
CA SER A 19 -1.79 -11.44 -3.29
C SER A 19 -2.20 -12.84 -2.86
N ILE A 20 -1.58 -13.90 -3.42
CA ILE A 20 -1.82 -15.29 -3.00
C ILE A 20 -1.34 -15.50 -1.57
N VAL A 21 -0.14 -15.01 -1.21
CA VAL A 21 0.40 -15.13 0.15
C VAL A 21 -0.49 -14.38 1.14
N LEU A 22 -0.91 -13.16 0.80
CA LEU A 22 -1.81 -12.34 1.60
C LEU A 22 -3.15 -13.04 1.84
N PHE A 23 -3.76 -13.60 0.78
CA PHE A 23 -5.01 -14.35 0.88
C PHE A 23 -4.86 -15.61 1.74
N SER A 24 -3.77 -16.35 1.55
CA SER A 24 -3.48 -17.55 2.35
C SER A 24 -3.29 -17.21 3.82
N ALA A 25 -2.58 -16.12 4.14
CA ALA A 25 -2.40 -15.64 5.50
C ALA A 25 -3.75 -15.28 6.16
N SER A 26 -4.64 -14.64 5.41
CA SER A 26 -5.97 -14.27 5.89
C SER A 26 -6.86 -15.47 6.16
N ILE A 27 -6.85 -16.45 5.26
CA ILE A 27 -7.59 -17.73 5.46
C ILE A 27 -7.03 -18.47 6.66
N ALA A 28 -5.69 -18.55 6.80
CA ALA A 28 -5.07 -19.19 7.94
C ALA A 28 -5.48 -18.53 9.26
N ALA A 29 -5.53 -17.18 9.31
CA ALA A 29 -6.01 -16.45 10.48
C ALA A 29 -7.47 -16.79 10.83
N LEU A 30 -8.37 -16.85 9.82
CA LEU A 30 -9.77 -17.22 10.01
C LEU A 30 -9.93 -18.67 10.51
N ILE A 31 -9.17 -19.60 9.93
CA ILE A 31 -9.20 -21.01 10.37
C ILE A 31 -8.73 -21.13 11.81
N LEU A 32 -7.60 -20.50 12.17
CA LEU A 32 -7.06 -20.55 13.54
C LEU A 32 -8.01 -19.91 14.54
N ALA A 33 -8.61 -18.75 14.21
CA ALA A 33 -9.56 -18.06 15.07
C ALA A 33 -10.87 -18.87 15.31
N ASN A 34 -11.21 -19.81 14.43
CA ASN A 34 -12.41 -20.65 14.56
C ASN A 34 -12.09 -22.13 14.80
N SER A 35 -10.87 -22.44 15.25
CA SER A 35 -10.42 -23.80 15.61
C SER A 35 -10.27 -23.94 17.12
N GLY A 36 -9.91 -25.15 17.58
CA GLY A 36 -9.55 -25.39 18.97
C GLY A 36 -8.34 -24.60 19.48
N LEU A 37 -7.60 -23.91 18.60
CA LEU A 37 -6.47 -23.02 18.91
C LEU A 37 -6.87 -21.55 19.03
N SER A 38 -8.16 -21.21 18.95
CA SER A 38 -8.66 -19.82 18.92
C SER A 38 -8.13 -18.98 20.07
N GLU A 39 -8.24 -19.48 21.31
CA GLU A 39 -7.82 -18.75 22.51
C GLU A 39 -6.29 -18.46 22.50
N ALA A 40 -5.49 -19.47 22.13
CA ALA A 40 -4.03 -19.32 22.02
C ALA A 40 -3.65 -18.35 20.90
N PHE A 41 -4.31 -18.44 19.73
CA PHE A 41 -4.06 -17.58 18.58
C PHE A 41 -4.42 -16.12 18.88
N LEU A 42 -5.63 -15.85 19.36
CA LEU A 42 -6.07 -14.51 19.69
C LEU A 42 -5.33 -13.92 20.90
N GLY A 43 -5.02 -14.76 21.88
CA GLY A 43 -4.25 -14.37 23.07
C GLY A 43 -2.82 -13.97 22.75
N PHE A 44 -2.18 -14.61 21.76
CA PHE A 44 -0.81 -14.27 21.33
C PHE A 44 -0.66 -12.79 20.97
N TRP A 45 -1.61 -12.23 20.24
CA TRP A 45 -1.58 -10.83 19.79
C TRP A 45 -1.77 -9.83 20.93
N LYS A 46 -2.34 -10.26 22.06
CA LYS A 46 -2.57 -9.44 23.26
C LYS A 46 -1.32 -9.41 24.19
N ASN A 47 -0.31 -10.25 23.98
CA ASN A 47 0.93 -10.24 24.75
C ASN A 47 1.70 -8.93 24.55
N TYR A 48 2.34 -8.45 25.62
CA TYR A 48 3.07 -7.19 25.57
C TYR A 48 4.55 -7.42 25.25
N ILE A 49 5.07 -6.58 24.33
CA ILE A 49 6.51 -6.41 24.10
C ILE A 49 6.91 -5.05 24.67
N THR A 50 7.88 -5.08 25.59
CA THR A 50 8.36 -3.86 26.28
C THR A 50 9.82 -3.61 25.92
N ILE A 51 10.10 -2.42 25.41
CA ILE A 51 11.45 -1.89 25.22
C ILE A 51 11.66 -0.85 26.32
N SER A 52 12.59 -1.14 27.25
CA SER A 52 12.92 -0.26 28.38
C SER A 52 14.37 0.18 28.30
N LEU A 53 14.59 1.50 28.34
CA LEU A 53 15.87 2.17 28.41
C LEU A 53 15.81 3.20 29.54
N PRO A 54 16.94 3.63 30.14
CA PRO A 54 16.92 4.68 31.15
C PRO A 54 16.16 5.93 30.69
N GLY A 55 15.04 6.24 31.34
CA GLY A 55 14.18 7.39 31.00
C GLY A 55 13.23 7.20 29.80
N PHE A 56 13.20 6.00 29.19
CA PHE A 56 12.31 5.70 28.06
C PHE A 56 11.74 4.28 28.20
N GLU A 57 10.41 4.20 28.21
CA GLU A 57 9.70 2.93 28.16
C GLU A 57 8.63 2.95 27.07
N LEU A 58 8.60 1.88 26.29
CA LEU A 58 7.61 1.62 25.25
C LEU A 58 7.08 0.19 25.41
N SER A 59 5.92 0.07 26.04
CA SER A 59 5.23 -1.20 26.28
C SER A 59 3.93 -1.22 25.49
N LYS A 60 3.79 -2.16 24.54
CA LYS A 60 2.58 -2.29 23.69
C LYS A 60 2.29 -3.76 23.41
N PRO A 61 1.01 -4.12 23.16
CA PRO A 61 0.64 -5.44 22.64
C PRO A 61 1.33 -5.71 21.28
N VAL A 62 1.61 -6.98 21.00
CA VAL A 62 2.19 -7.42 19.69
C VAL A 62 1.38 -6.88 18.52
N LEU A 63 0.04 -6.94 18.63
CA LEU A 63 -0.86 -6.38 17.60
C LEU A 63 -0.59 -4.89 17.31
N LYS A 64 -0.35 -4.10 18.34
CA LYS A 64 -0.06 -2.66 18.18
C LYS A 64 1.33 -2.42 17.57
N TRP A 65 2.32 -3.28 17.85
CA TRP A 65 3.62 -3.22 17.18
C TRP A 65 3.50 -3.47 15.67
N ILE A 66 2.65 -4.42 15.26
CA ILE A 66 2.35 -4.67 13.85
C ILE A 66 1.61 -3.47 13.24
N ASN A 67 0.54 -3.00 13.87
CA ASN A 67 -0.32 -1.95 13.33
C ASN A 67 0.34 -0.56 13.30
N ASP A 68 1.17 -0.24 14.30
CA ASP A 68 1.86 1.06 14.37
C ASP A 68 3.26 1.01 13.70
N GLY A 69 3.97 -0.11 13.81
CA GLY A 69 5.35 -0.28 13.33
C GLY A 69 5.43 -0.71 11.87
N LEU A 70 4.90 -1.90 11.55
CA LEU A 70 4.98 -2.42 10.18
C LEU A 70 4.15 -1.58 9.21
N MET A 71 2.98 -1.10 9.64
CA MET A 71 2.18 -0.22 8.79
C MET A 71 2.82 1.15 8.58
N ALA A 72 3.70 1.63 9.47
CA ALA A 72 4.49 2.83 9.18
C ALA A 72 5.46 2.62 8.02
N ILE A 73 6.06 1.43 7.90
CA ILE A 73 6.91 1.07 6.74
C ILE A 73 6.06 0.95 5.48
N PHE A 74 4.89 0.34 5.55
CA PHE A 74 3.94 0.29 4.44
C PHE A 74 3.59 1.69 3.94
N PHE A 75 3.17 2.59 4.83
CA PHE A 75 2.84 3.97 4.46
C PHE A 75 4.05 4.79 4.02
N PHE A 76 5.26 4.42 4.45
CA PHE A 76 6.48 5.01 3.90
C PHE A 76 6.64 4.63 2.42
N VAL A 77 6.43 3.36 2.05
CA VAL A 77 6.49 2.92 0.64
C VAL A 77 5.38 3.58 -0.18
N ILE A 78 4.15 3.61 0.31
CA ILE A 78 3.04 4.35 -0.35
C ILE A 78 3.40 5.83 -0.54
N GLY A 79 4.01 6.47 0.46
CA GLY A 79 4.48 7.86 0.34
C GLY A 79 5.56 8.06 -0.73
N LEU A 80 6.46 7.07 -0.93
CA LEU A 80 7.43 7.09 -2.02
C LEU A 80 6.72 6.94 -3.38
N GLU A 81 5.76 6.03 -3.50
CA GLU A 81 4.95 5.83 -4.71
C GLU A 81 4.16 7.10 -5.06
N ILE A 82 3.45 7.69 -4.08
CA ILE A 82 2.73 8.96 -4.26
C ILE A 82 3.68 10.04 -4.79
N LYS A 83 4.84 10.20 -4.15
CA LYS A 83 5.83 11.20 -4.57
C LYS A 83 6.32 10.96 -5.99
N ARG A 84 6.60 9.71 -6.36
CA ARG A 84 7.01 9.33 -7.72
C ARG A 84 5.91 9.64 -8.73
N GLU A 85 4.69 9.19 -8.48
CA GLU A 85 3.56 9.37 -9.39
C GLU A 85 3.21 10.85 -9.62
N VAL A 86 3.25 11.67 -8.56
CA VAL A 86 2.97 13.12 -8.66
C VAL A 86 4.06 13.87 -9.43
N LEU A 87 5.34 13.48 -9.27
CA LEU A 87 6.44 14.23 -9.88
C LEU A 87 6.80 13.76 -11.30
N ILE A 88 6.71 12.46 -11.60
CA ILE A 88 7.17 11.88 -12.86
C ILE A 88 6.26 10.80 -13.45
N GLY A 89 5.22 10.36 -12.72
CA GLY A 89 4.29 9.32 -13.15
C GLY A 89 3.03 9.84 -13.83
N GLU A 90 1.99 9.01 -13.83
CA GLU A 90 0.69 9.31 -14.48
C GLU A 90 -0.06 10.48 -13.80
N LEU A 91 0.22 10.75 -12.51
CA LEU A 91 -0.36 11.87 -11.77
C LEU A 91 0.33 13.22 -12.06
N SER A 92 1.46 13.22 -12.77
CA SER A 92 2.16 14.46 -13.15
C SER A 92 1.44 15.25 -14.26
N ASP A 93 0.60 14.59 -15.06
CA ASP A 93 -0.24 15.21 -16.09
C ASP A 93 -1.70 15.30 -15.62
N LEU A 94 -2.19 16.52 -15.41
CA LEU A 94 -3.55 16.76 -14.91
C LEU A 94 -4.64 16.16 -15.81
N LYS A 95 -4.42 16.04 -17.13
CA LYS A 95 -5.41 15.41 -18.02
C LYS A 95 -5.53 13.92 -17.77
N LYS A 96 -4.40 13.23 -17.56
CA LYS A 96 -4.37 11.81 -17.25
C LYS A 96 -4.83 11.53 -15.81
N ALA A 97 -4.43 12.37 -14.87
CA ALA A 97 -4.74 12.25 -13.46
C ALA A 97 -6.22 12.57 -13.15
N SER A 98 -6.92 13.32 -14.00
CA SER A 98 -8.29 13.80 -13.76
C SER A 98 -9.27 12.68 -13.44
N LEU A 99 -9.27 11.60 -14.22
CA LEU A 99 -10.19 10.47 -14.01
C LEU A 99 -9.90 9.71 -12.72
N PRO A 100 -8.65 9.28 -12.41
CA PRO A 100 -8.30 8.68 -11.12
C PRO A 100 -8.63 9.57 -9.92
N ILE A 101 -8.36 10.89 -9.99
CA ILE A 101 -8.64 11.83 -8.89
C ILE A 101 -10.13 11.90 -8.59
N VAL A 102 -10.94 12.13 -9.64
CA VAL A 102 -12.39 12.25 -9.50
C VAL A 102 -13.01 10.92 -9.02
N ALA A 103 -12.51 9.78 -9.53
CA ALA A 103 -12.92 8.46 -9.09
C ALA A 103 -12.59 8.22 -7.61
N ALA A 104 -11.40 8.64 -7.15
CA ALA A 104 -10.98 8.49 -5.76
C ALA A 104 -11.83 9.35 -4.82
N ILE A 105 -12.08 10.60 -5.17
CA ILE A 105 -12.97 11.48 -4.39
C ILE A 105 -14.37 10.85 -4.28
N GLY A 106 -14.94 10.36 -5.39
CA GLY A 106 -16.21 9.66 -5.39
C GLY A 106 -16.17 8.39 -4.54
N GLY A 107 -15.11 7.59 -4.70
CA GLY A 107 -14.88 6.34 -3.96
C GLY A 107 -14.64 6.53 -2.45
N MET A 108 -14.25 7.69 -2.00
CA MET A 108 -14.14 8.04 -0.58
C MET A 108 -15.44 8.63 -0.02
N VAL A 109 -16.00 9.63 -0.69
CA VAL A 109 -17.14 10.39 -0.17
C VAL A 109 -18.42 9.56 -0.15
N PHE A 110 -18.74 8.85 -1.23
CA PHE A 110 -20.00 8.08 -1.32
C PHE A 110 -20.14 6.98 -0.28
N PRO A 111 -19.15 6.07 -0.09
CA PRO A 111 -19.28 5.03 0.94
C PRO A 111 -19.32 5.63 2.36
N ALA A 112 -18.59 6.71 2.62
CA ALA A 112 -18.63 7.41 3.89
C ALA A 112 -20.02 8.01 4.17
N VAL A 113 -20.60 8.74 3.21
CA VAL A 113 -21.94 9.30 3.32
C VAL A 113 -23.00 8.20 3.47
N LEU A 114 -22.93 7.14 2.66
CA LEU A 114 -23.85 6.02 2.77
C LEU A 114 -23.76 5.35 4.14
N PHE A 115 -22.56 5.11 4.65
CA PHE A 115 -22.36 4.53 5.98
C PHE A 115 -22.95 5.43 7.07
N VAL A 116 -22.65 6.73 7.05
CA VAL A 116 -23.17 7.68 8.03
C VAL A 116 -24.70 7.73 8.03
N THR A 117 -25.33 7.73 6.83
CA THR A 117 -26.80 7.73 6.71
C THR A 117 -27.43 6.45 7.23
N LEU A 118 -26.84 5.29 6.97
CA LEU A 118 -27.34 3.98 7.45
C LEU A 118 -27.10 3.76 8.96
N ASN A 119 -26.10 4.43 9.52
CA ASN A 119 -25.65 4.26 10.90
C ASN A 119 -26.04 5.41 11.82
N GLN A 120 -26.84 6.38 11.34
CA GLN A 120 -27.23 7.54 12.09
C GLN A 120 -27.97 7.13 13.39
N GLY A 121 -27.47 7.63 14.53
CA GLY A 121 -28.03 7.32 15.86
C GLY A 121 -27.76 5.91 16.37
N LYS A 122 -26.89 5.14 15.72
CA LYS A 122 -26.52 3.77 16.12
C LYS A 122 -25.07 3.72 16.62
N PRO A 123 -24.69 2.72 17.44
CA PRO A 123 -23.31 2.49 17.85
C PRO A 123 -22.41 2.22 16.63
N GLY A 124 -21.16 2.71 16.68
CA GLY A 124 -20.17 2.48 15.64
C GLY A 124 -20.19 3.51 14.51
N MET A 125 -20.86 4.67 14.72
CA MET A 125 -20.85 5.76 13.73
C MET A 125 -19.44 6.29 13.45
N GLU A 126 -18.52 6.17 14.40
CA GLU A 126 -17.11 6.56 14.29
C GLU A 126 -16.36 5.79 13.19
N GLY A 127 -16.88 4.62 12.80
CA GLY A 127 -16.32 3.77 11.75
C GLY A 127 -16.57 4.22 10.31
N TRP A 128 -17.03 5.46 10.08
CA TRP A 128 -17.37 5.97 8.74
C TRP A 128 -16.21 5.93 7.74
N GLY A 129 -14.97 5.98 8.23
CA GLY A 129 -13.78 5.86 7.39
C GLY A 129 -13.48 4.43 6.92
N ILE A 130 -14.05 3.40 7.57
CA ILE A 130 -13.78 1.99 7.25
C ILE A 130 -14.13 1.65 5.80
N PRO A 131 -15.34 1.96 5.29
CA PRO A 131 -15.73 1.57 3.94
C PRO A 131 -15.13 2.47 2.82
N MET A 132 -14.40 3.53 3.17
CA MET A 132 -13.79 4.39 2.17
C MET A 132 -12.45 3.88 1.65
N ALA A 133 -11.79 2.95 2.34
CA ALA A 133 -10.49 2.45 1.95
C ALA A 133 -10.57 1.35 0.88
N THR A 134 -9.53 1.27 0.03
CA THR A 134 -9.36 0.23 -1.00
C THR A 134 -8.07 -0.54 -0.73
N ASP A 135 -8.09 -1.84 -0.89
CA ASP A 135 -6.91 -2.72 -0.84
C ASP A 135 -6.34 -2.91 -2.25
N ILE A 136 -5.24 -2.21 -2.54
CA ILE A 136 -4.57 -2.27 -3.85
C ILE A 136 -4.06 -3.68 -4.14
N ALA A 137 -3.44 -4.35 -3.16
CA ALA A 137 -2.80 -5.65 -3.35
C ALA A 137 -3.83 -6.72 -3.79
N PHE A 138 -5.00 -6.77 -3.15
CA PHE A 138 -6.08 -7.65 -3.55
C PHE A 138 -6.69 -7.27 -4.89
N SER A 139 -6.95 -5.99 -5.12
CA SER A 139 -7.59 -5.49 -6.34
C SER A 139 -6.72 -5.75 -7.57
N LEU A 140 -5.40 -5.49 -7.50
CA LEU A 140 -4.44 -5.82 -8.55
C LEU A 140 -4.26 -7.33 -8.71
N GLY A 141 -4.29 -8.08 -7.62
CA GLY A 141 -4.26 -9.55 -7.65
C GLY A 141 -5.38 -10.12 -8.50
N ILE A 142 -6.62 -9.67 -8.30
CA ILE A 142 -7.79 -10.10 -9.10
C ILE A 142 -7.64 -9.68 -10.57
N LEU A 143 -7.19 -8.45 -10.85
CA LEU A 143 -6.92 -8.02 -12.23
C LEU A 143 -5.87 -8.89 -12.91
N THR A 144 -4.90 -9.36 -12.14
CA THR A 144 -3.81 -10.19 -12.68
C THR A 144 -4.28 -11.61 -12.96
N LEU A 145 -5.17 -12.18 -12.16
CA LEU A 145 -5.82 -13.48 -12.43
C LEU A 145 -6.58 -13.48 -13.78
N LEU A 146 -7.13 -12.33 -14.19
CA LEU A 146 -7.76 -12.16 -15.49
C LEU A 146 -6.75 -12.04 -16.66
N GLY A 147 -5.47 -11.80 -16.36
CA GLY A 147 -4.35 -11.84 -17.29
C GLY A 147 -4.46 -10.85 -18.46
N LYS A 148 -4.25 -11.36 -19.68
CA LYS A 148 -4.27 -10.55 -20.93
C LYS A 148 -5.67 -10.04 -21.31
N ARG A 149 -6.72 -10.47 -20.61
CA ARG A 149 -8.10 -10.02 -20.87
C ARG A 149 -8.36 -8.60 -20.42
N VAL A 150 -7.58 -8.10 -19.45
CA VAL A 150 -7.72 -6.74 -18.92
C VAL A 150 -6.79 -5.80 -19.66
N PRO A 151 -7.32 -4.70 -20.26
CA PRO A 151 -6.49 -3.68 -20.91
C PRO A 151 -5.49 -3.05 -19.93
N VAL A 152 -4.27 -2.76 -20.41
CA VAL A 152 -3.23 -2.12 -19.58
C VAL A 152 -3.70 -0.78 -19.03
N GLY A 153 -4.44 0.02 -19.83
CA GLY A 153 -5.00 1.29 -19.37
C GLY A 153 -5.93 1.17 -18.16
N LEU A 154 -6.62 0.03 -18.00
CA LEU A 154 -7.46 -0.21 -16.83
C LEU A 154 -6.64 -0.52 -15.58
N LYS A 155 -5.50 -1.23 -15.72
CA LYS A 155 -4.57 -1.49 -14.62
C LYS A 155 -3.92 -0.19 -14.14
N ILE A 156 -3.47 0.64 -15.09
CA ILE A 156 -2.89 1.96 -14.78
C ILE A 156 -3.93 2.84 -14.07
N PHE A 157 -5.18 2.85 -14.56
CA PHE A 157 -6.26 3.58 -13.89
C PHE A 157 -6.48 3.12 -12.44
N LEU A 158 -6.56 1.79 -12.21
CA LEU A 158 -6.74 1.26 -10.86
C LEU A 158 -5.58 1.61 -9.94
N MET A 159 -4.33 1.50 -10.42
CA MET A 159 -3.15 1.88 -9.64
C MET A 159 -3.18 3.37 -9.27
N ALA A 160 -3.40 4.26 -10.24
CA ALA A 160 -3.47 5.70 -10.01
C ALA A 160 -4.63 6.07 -9.06
N PHE A 161 -5.81 5.44 -9.26
CA PHE A 161 -6.96 5.59 -8.38
C PHE A 161 -6.63 5.20 -6.95
N ALA A 162 -6.04 4.02 -6.76
CA ALA A 162 -5.77 3.49 -5.44
C ALA A 162 -4.69 4.28 -4.68
N ILE A 163 -3.66 4.78 -5.37
CA ILE A 163 -2.66 5.68 -4.78
C ILE A 163 -3.30 6.96 -4.22
N ILE A 164 -4.29 7.53 -4.95
CA ILE A 164 -5.01 8.72 -4.48
C ILE A 164 -5.96 8.38 -3.33
N ASP A 165 -6.63 7.23 -3.40
CA ASP A 165 -7.51 6.72 -2.34
C ASP A 165 -6.72 6.50 -1.04
N ASP A 166 -5.51 5.92 -1.11
CA ASP A 166 -4.61 5.75 0.04
C ASP A 166 -4.13 7.08 0.62
N LEU A 167 -3.80 8.07 -0.24
CA LEU A 167 -3.48 9.42 0.22
C LEU A 167 -4.66 10.03 0.98
N GLY A 168 -5.88 9.87 0.46
CA GLY A 168 -7.10 10.31 1.13
C GLY A 168 -7.33 9.59 2.46
N ALA A 169 -7.10 8.29 2.51
CA ALA A 169 -7.19 7.51 3.75
C ALA A 169 -6.19 8.00 4.81
N VAL A 170 -4.93 8.27 4.41
CA VAL A 170 -3.91 8.85 5.32
C VAL A 170 -4.36 10.20 5.89
N LEU A 171 -4.92 11.08 5.05
CA LEU A 171 -5.44 12.38 5.51
C LEU A 171 -6.61 12.21 6.50
N VAL A 172 -7.55 11.31 6.20
CA VAL A 172 -8.66 11.00 7.10
C VAL A 172 -8.17 10.45 8.44
N ILE A 173 -7.22 9.53 8.43
CA ILE A 173 -6.61 8.99 9.64
C ILE A 173 -5.95 10.12 10.45
N ALA A 174 -5.20 11.00 9.76
CA ALA A 174 -4.50 12.10 10.41
C ALA A 174 -5.42 13.08 11.13
N PHE A 175 -6.56 13.44 10.52
CA PHE A 175 -7.44 14.49 11.03
C PHE A 175 -8.55 13.97 11.93
N PHE A 176 -9.06 12.76 11.69
CA PHE A 176 -10.28 12.28 12.33
C PHE A 176 -10.06 11.15 13.35
N TYR A 177 -8.96 10.39 13.23
CA TYR A 177 -8.65 9.27 14.13
C TYR A 177 -7.49 9.54 15.09
N SER A 178 -7.11 10.81 15.27
CA SER A 178 -6.11 11.23 16.25
C SER A 178 -6.71 11.34 17.65
N SER A 179 -5.93 10.96 18.66
CA SER A 179 -6.31 11.08 20.08
C SER A 179 -5.87 12.43 20.68
N LYS A 180 -5.72 12.51 22.00
CA LYS A 180 -5.20 13.71 22.70
C LYS A 180 -3.83 14.11 22.13
N LEU A 181 -3.74 15.30 21.51
CA LEU A 181 -2.54 15.78 20.83
C LEU A 181 -1.52 16.36 21.83
N ILE A 182 -0.29 15.86 21.77
CA ILE A 182 0.87 16.41 22.47
C ILE A 182 1.69 17.24 21.48
N TRP A 183 1.38 18.53 21.41
CA TRP A 183 1.96 19.45 20.42
C TRP A 183 3.49 19.52 20.43
N THR A 184 4.13 19.37 21.59
CA THR A 184 5.60 19.36 21.70
C THR A 184 6.22 18.26 20.84
N ASN A 185 5.70 17.04 20.93
CA ASN A 185 6.21 15.91 20.15
C ASN A 185 5.95 16.08 18.66
N ILE A 186 4.79 16.65 18.30
CA ILE A 186 4.43 16.94 16.90
C ILE A 186 5.39 17.96 16.32
N LEU A 187 5.61 19.08 17.01
CA LEU A 187 6.48 20.15 16.52
C LEU A 187 7.94 19.71 16.40
N ILE A 188 8.46 18.93 17.35
CA ILE A 188 9.80 18.36 17.25
C ILE A 188 9.89 17.41 16.06
N GLY A 189 8.90 16.50 15.90
CA GLY A 189 8.85 15.59 14.76
C GLY A 189 8.82 16.32 13.42
N LEU A 190 7.96 17.34 13.28
CA LEU A 190 7.89 18.17 12.07
C LEU A 190 9.18 18.97 11.82
N ALA A 191 9.83 19.47 12.87
CA ALA A 191 11.12 20.14 12.74
C ALA A 191 12.21 19.20 12.19
N ILE A 192 12.23 17.92 12.65
CA ILE A 192 13.14 16.91 12.10
C ILE A 192 12.81 16.63 10.64
N VAL A 193 11.53 16.44 10.28
CA VAL A 193 11.11 16.24 8.89
C VAL A 193 11.50 17.43 8.01
N ALA A 194 11.32 18.66 8.48
CA ALA A 194 11.74 19.86 7.78
C ALA A 194 13.27 19.90 7.58
N LEU A 195 14.04 19.57 8.63
CA LEU A 195 15.50 19.45 8.54
C LEU A 195 15.93 18.41 7.50
N LEU A 196 15.33 17.21 7.51
CA LEU A 196 15.61 16.17 6.52
C LEU A 196 15.27 16.64 5.09
N SER A 197 14.17 17.37 4.92
CA SER A 197 13.78 17.95 3.63
C SER A 197 14.80 18.97 3.13
N ILE A 198 15.33 19.81 4.03
CA ILE A 198 16.39 20.78 3.72
C ILE A 198 17.68 20.06 3.34
N LEU A 199 18.13 19.08 4.13
CA LEU A 199 19.34 18.29 3.84
C LEU A 199 19.22 17.58 2.48
N SER A 200 18.06 16.98 2.20
CA SER A 200 17.76 16.35 0.92
C SER A 200 17.88 17.33 -0.26
N ARG A 201 17.41 18.59 -0.08
CA ARG A 201 17.49 19.64 -1.11
C ARG A 201 18.93 20.06 -1.40
N PHE A 202 19.80 20.03 -0.38
CA PHE A 202 21.24 20.29 -0.53
C PHE A 202 22.03 19.04 -0.97
N LYS A 203 21.37 17.95 -1.36
CA LYS A 203 21.97 16.66 -1.77
C LYS A 203 22.77 15.97 -0.65
N LEU A 204 22.56 16.34 0.59
CA LEU A 204 23.15 15.73 1.77
C LEU A 204 22.27 14.57 2.24
N TYR A 205 22.24 13.50 1.44
CA TYR A 205 21.46 12.30 1.75
C TYR A 205 22.39 11.19 2.25
N SER A 206 22.13 10.70 3.46
CA SER A 206 22.75 9.50 4.02
C SER A 206 21.67 8.53 4.46
N LYS A 207 21.64 7.32 3.86
CA LYS A 207 20.63 6.30 4.15
C LYS A 207 20.52 5.96 5.64
N TYR A 208 21.66 5.88 6.34
CA TYR A 208 21.69 5.56 7.77
C TYR A 208 21.15 6.71 8.64
N PHE A 209 21.55 7.94 8.34
CA PHE A 209 21.07 9.12 9.06
C PHE A 209 19.55 9.29 8.92
N PHE A 210 19.05 9.18 7.69
CA PHE A 210 17.60 9.26 7.42
C PHE A 210 16.82 8.14 8.09
N PHE A 211 17.40 6.92 8.16
CA PHE A 211 16.78 5.79 8.84
C PHE A 211 16.68 6.03 10.36
N ILE A 212 17.76 6.46 11.01
CA ILE A 212 17.78 6.74 12.45
C ILE A 212 16.81 7.91 12.78
N ALA A 213 16.89 9.00 12.02
CA ALA A 213 15.99 10.14 12.17
C ALA A 213 14.53 9.71 11.95
N GLY A 214 14.28 8.80 11.02
CA GLY A 214 12.97 8.21 10.77
C GLY A 214 12.41 7.47 11.99
N ILE A 215 13.21 6.65 12.66
CA ILE A 215 12.80 5.99 13.91
C ILE A 215 12.47 7.01 14.99
N VAL A 216 13.25 8.07 15.13
CA VAL A 216 13.00 9.14 16.11
C VAL A 216 11.68 9.86 15.81
N VAL A 217 11.43 10.21 14.55
CA VAL A 217 10.17 10.84 14.11
C VAL A 217 8.99 9.90 14.39
N TRP A 218 9.12 8.62 14.05
CA TRP A 218 8.08 7.62 14.30
C TRP A 218 7.76 7.50 15.80
N VAL A 219 8.77 7.44 16.68
CA VAL A 219 8.57 7.41 18.15
C VAL A 219 7.89 8.68 18.66
N LEU A 220 8.29 9.86 18.16
CA LEU A 220 7.68 11.13 18.53
C LEU A 220 6.19 11.16 18.15
N PHE A 221 5.85 10.74 16.93
CA PHE A 221 4.45 10.67 16.49
C PHE A 221 3.67 9.62 17.30
N LEU A 222 4.26 8.45 17.56
CA LEU A 222 3.66 7.39 18.38
C LEU A 222 3.28 7.87 19.79
N LYS A 223 4.06 8.81 20.36
CA LYS A 223 3.81 9.44 21.67
C LYS A 223 3.08 10.78 21.58
N SER A 224 2.69 11.23 20.40
CA SER A 224 2.06 12.54 20.20
C SER A 224 0.54 12.51 20.16
N GLY A 225 -0.08 11.34 20.07
CA GLY A 225 -1.51 11.17 19.85
C GLY A 225 -1.94 11.22 18.38
N ILE A 226 -1.04 11.56 17.47
CA ILE A 226 -1.22 11.35 16.02
C ILE A 226 -0.83 9.91 15.69
N HIS A 227 -1.46 9.33 14.66
CA HIS A 227 -1.10 8.00 14.20
C HIS A 227 0.36 7.93 13.72
N ALA A 228 1.13 6.97 14.26
CA ALA A 228 2.55 6.79 13.95
C ALA A 228 2.82 6.51 12.46
N THR A 229 1.83 5.97 11.73
CA THR A 229 1.90 5.70 10.29
C THR A 229 2.07 6.95 9.43
N ILE A 230 1.59 8.10 9.90
CA ILE A 230 1.76 9.40 9.22
C ILE A 230 3.24 9.79 9.14
N ALA A 231 4.03 9.42 10.15
CA ALA A 231 5.47 9.61 10.12
C ALA A 231 6.10 8.95 8.89
N GLY A 232 5.64 7.74 8.50
CA GLY A 232 6.09 7.06 7.29
C GLY A 232 5.89 7.91 6.03
N VAL A 233 4.68 8.42 5.82
CA VAL A 233 4.37 9.27 4.66
C VAL A 233 5.21 10.56 4.65
N LEU A 234 5.29 11.25 5.79
CA LEU A 234 6.07 12.49 5.89
C LEU A 234 7.56 12.25 5.61
N LEU A 235 8.12 11.16 6.12
CA LEU A 235 9.51 10.77 5.85
C LEU A 235 9.74 10.45 4.37
N ALA A 236 8.82 9.74 3.72
CA ALA A 236 8.90 9.44 2.30
C ALA A 236 8.99 10.72 1.45
N LEU A 237 8.24 11.75 1.82
CA LEU A 237 8.29 13.04 1.14
C LEU A 237 9.66 13.74 1.26
N THR A 238 10.48 13.39 2.26
CA THR A 238 11.85 13.95 2.40
C THR A 238 12.88 13.26 1.50
N ILE A 239 12.64 12.04 1.02
CA ILE A 239 13.60 11.25 0.23
C ILE A 239 13.83 11.89 -1.14
N PRO A 240 15.10 12.13 -1.57
CA PRO A 240 15.38 12.78 -2.84
C PRO A 240 15.03 11.91 -4.05
N ILE A 241 14.46 12.55 -5.08
CA ILE A 241 14.14 11.88 -6.36
C ILE A 241 15.28 12.04 -7.39
N GLN A 242 16.20 12.97 -7.14
CA GLN A 242 17.31 13.24 -8.06
C GLN A 242 18.36 12.15 -7.97
N ARG A 243 18.90 11.77 -9.12
CA ARG A 243 20.04 10.85 -9.24
C ARG A 243 21.33 11.55 -8.85
N HIS A 244 22.27 10.79 -8.28
CA HIS A 244 23.61 11.32 -7.99
C HIS A 244 24.51 11.30 -9.22
N ILE A 245 24.33 10.33 -10.12
CA ILE A 245 25.19 10.12 -11.29
C ILE A 245 24.32 10.14 -12.58
N LYS A 246 24.87 10.75 -13.64
CA LYS A 246 24.25 10.75 -14.97
C LYS A 246 24.36 9.37 -15.62
N THR A 247 23.40 9.03 -16.48
CA THR A 247 23.39 7.73 -17.20
C THR A 247 24.61 7.52 -18.11
N THR A 248 25.14 8.60 -18.69
CA THR A 248 26.40 8.54 -19.49
C THR A 248 27.59 8.17 -18.62
N THR A 249 27.74 8.81 -17.47
CA THR A 249 28.82 8.51 -16.52
C THR A 249 28.70 7.07 -15.96
N PHE A 250 27.48 6.55 -15.79
CA PHE A 250 27.24 5.16 -15.40
C PHE A 250 27.77 4.20 -16.46
N TYR A 251 27.47 4.50 -17.73
CA TYR A 251 27.93 3.67 -18.84
C TYR A 251 29.47 3.67 -18.92
N ASP A 252 30.08 4.85 -18.92
CA ASP A 252 31.54 5.00 -19.07
C ASP A 252 32.29 4.29 -17.94
N LYS A 253 31.91 4.56 -16.68
CA LYS A 253 32.53 3.93 -15.51
C LYS A 253 32.22 2.43 -15.42
N GLY A 254 31.00 2.03 -15.78
CA GLY A 254 30.62 0.62 -15.81
C GLY A 254 31.46 -0.19 -16.79
N GLN A 255 31.77 0.38 -17.97
CA GLN A 255 32.71 -0.24 -18.91
C GLN A 255 34.13 -0.36 -18.32
N GLU A 256 34.64 0.70 -17.70
CA GLU A 256 35.97 0.71 -17.07
C GLU A 256 36.08 -0.40 -16.00
N ILE A 257 35.09 -0.52 -15.11
CA ILE A 257 35.06 -1.58 -14.08
C ILE A 257 34.99 -2.98 -14.71
N LEU A 258 34.15 -3.18 -15.74
CA LEU A 258 34.02 -4.48 -16.42
C LEU A 258 35.28 -4.86 -17.19
N ASP A 259 35.95 -3.89 -17.83
CA ASP A 259 37.22 -4.13 -18.54
C ASP A 259 38.32 -4.49 -17.54
N GLY A 260 38.40 -3.81 -16.39
CA GLY A 260 39.32 -4.15 -15.31
C GLY A 260 39.08 -5.56 -14.73
N PHE A 261 37.80 -5.92 -14.51
CA PHE A 261 37.42 -7.28 -14.09
C PHE A 261 37.86 -8.34 -15.12
N LEU A 262 37.65 -8.07 -16.41
CA LEU A 262 38.02 -8.97 -17.51
C LEU A 262 39.53 -9.15 -17.60
N GLU A 263 40.32 -8.09 -17.37
CA GLU A 263 41.79 -8.18 -17.35
C GLU A 263 42.30 -9.08 -16.22
N GLU A 264 41.71 -8.99 -15.04
CA GLU A 264 42.05 -9.86 -13.91
C GLU A 264 41.64 -11.34 -14.19
N CYS A 265 40.51 -11.56 -14.85
CA CYS A 265 40.11 -12.88 -15.30
C CYS A 265 41.13 -13.51 -16.30
N LYS A 266 41.69 -12.73 -17.23
CA LYS A 266 42.68 -13.17 -18.20
C LYS A 266 44.04 -13.54 -17.58
N LYS A 267 44.40 -12.97 -16.45
CA LYS A 267 45.64 -13.29 -15.72
C LYS A 267 45.56 -14.62 -14.96
N GLU A 268 44.35 -15.12 -14.72
CA GLU A 268 44.16 -16.42 -14.10
C GLU A 268 44.09 -17.53 -15.13
N SER A 269 44.97 -18.51 -15.01
CA SER A 269 45.07 -19.61 -15.99
C SER A 269 43.96 -20.68 -15.88
N LYS A 270 43.10 -20.60 -14.84
CA LYS A 270 41.93 -21.45 -14.60
C LYS A 270 40.87 -20.67 -13.89
N ASP A 271 39.60 -20.94 -14.23
CA ASP A 271 38.42 -20.43 -13.54
C ASP A 271 38.44 -20.95 -12.09
N LYS A 272 38.79 -20.10 -11.13
CA LYS A 272 38.84 -20.45 -9.73
C LYS A 272 37.45 -20.32 -9.11
N THR A 273 37.13 -21.25 -8.21
CA THR A 273 35.84 -21.23 -7.47
C THR A 273 35.66 -20.00 -6.59
N ILE A 274 36.77 -19.31 -6.23
CA ILE A 274 36.76 -18.12 -5.35
C ILE A 274 37.42 -16.98 -6.11
N LEU A 275 36.74 -15.83 -6.14
CA LEU A 275 37.22 -14.60 -6.73
C LEU A 275 38.40 -14.03 -5.93
N ASN A 276 39.33 -13.38 -6.65
CA ASN A 276 40.42 -12.65 -5.98
C ASN A 276 39.94 -11.29 -5.46
N HIS A 277 40.74 -10.61 -4.64
CA HIS A 277 40.39 -9.33 -4.03
C HIS A 277 40.01 -8.26 -5.06
N LYS A 278 40.73 -8.18 -6.20
CA LYS A 278 40.46 -7.18 -7.23
C LYS A 278 39.16 -7.44 -7.97
N GLN A 279 38.80 -8.72 -8.16
CA GLN A 279 37.50 -9.10 -8.72
C GLN A 279 36.36 -8.76 -7.76
N LEU A 280 36.55 -8.97 -6.44
CA LEU A 280 35.60 -8.56 -5.40
C LEU A 280 35.46 -7.04 -5.35
N ASP A 281 36.59 -6.30 -5.37
CA ASP A 281 36.59 -4.83 -5.38
C ASP A 281 35.80 -4.28 -6.58
N ALA A 282 35.99 -4.89 -7.78
CA ALA A 282 35.25 -4.48 -8.98
C ALA A 282 33.72 -4.76 -8.86
N ILE A 283 33.34 -5.84 -8.19
CA ILE A 283 31.91 -6.13 -7.91
C ILE A 283 31.35 -5.08 -6.95
N ASP A 284 32.07 -4.79 -5.87
CA ASP A 284 31.65 -3.79 -4.88
C ASP A 284 31.54 -2.38 -5.51
N GLU A 285 32.50 -2.03 -6.38
CA GLU A 285 32.50 -0.74 -7.11
C GLU A 285 31.30 -0.67 -8.10
N MET A 286 30.97 -1.78 -8.77
CA MET A 286 29.79 -1.86 -9.63
C MET A 286 28.49 -1.74 -8.82
N GLU A 287 28.41 -2.36 -7.65
CA GLU A 287 27.25 -2.22 -6.74
C GLU A 287 27.08 -0.76 -6.30
N GLU A 288 28.16 -0.09 -5.87
CA GLU A 288 28.16 1.31 -5.49
C GLU A 288 27.74 2.23 -6.65
N LEU A 289 28.27 1.96 -7.85
CA LEU A 289 27.92 2.71 -9.05
C LEU A 289 26.45 2.57 -9.40
N THR A 290 25.90 1.37 -9.25
CA THR A 290 24.48 1.06 -9.48
C THR A 290 23.59 1.77 -8.44
N GLU A 291 23.97 1.73 -7.15
CA GLU A 291 23.24 2.44 -6.09
C GLU A 291 23.22 3.97 -6.33
N LYS A 292 24.32 4.57 -6.78
CA LYS A 292 24.42 6.01 -7.06
C LYS A 292 23.69 6.44 -8.33
N THR A 293 23.45 5.52 -9.25
CA THR A 293 22.75 5.80 -10.52
C THR A 293 21.24 5.79 -10.36
N ALA A 294 20.70 4.93 -9.51
CA ALA A 294 19.30 4.98 -9.14
C ALA A 294 19.03 6.18 -8.23
N SER A 295 17.86 6.81 -8.35
CA SER A 295 17.48 7.81 -7.35
C SER A 295 17.24 7.12 -5.99
N PRO A 296 17.56 7.77 -4.85
CA PRO A 296 17.29 7.18 -3.54
C PRO A 296 15.84 6.76 -3.36
N LEU A 297 14.89 7.54 -3.92
CA LEU A 297 13.47 7.20 -3.92
C LEU A 297 13.20 5.87 -4.64
N GLN A 298 13.66 5.72 -5.89
CA GLN A 298 13.45 4.51 -6.68
C GLN A 298 14.13 3.29 -6.06
N PHE A 299 15.31 3.47 -5.50
CA PHE A 299 16.06 2.41 -4.83
C PHE A 299 15.31 1.88 -3.60
N LEU A 300 14.81 2.79 -2.73
CA LEU A 300 14.06 2.41 -1.54
C LEU A 300 12.72 1.78 -1.90
N GLU A 301 11.97 2.37 -2.83
CA GLU A 301 10.70 1.82 -3.31
C GLU A 301 10.89 0.39 -3.80
N HIS A 302 11.87 0.16 -4.69
CA HIS A 302 12.12 -1.17 -5.25
C HIS A 302 12.58 -2.19 -4.19
N ARG A 303 13.44 -1.80 -3.27
CA ARG A 303 13.94 -2.70 -2.20
C ARG A 303 12.86 -3.04 -1.18
N LEU A 304 12.05 -2.05 -0.79
CA LEU A 304 11.02 -2.25 0.26
C LEU A 304 9.73 -2.87 -0.27
N HIS A 305 9.43 -2.71 -1.57
CA HIS A 305 8.20 -3.25 -2.17
C HIS A 305 8.04 -4.75 -1.91
N GLY A 306 9.10 -5.56 -2.10
CA GLY A 306 9.07 -6.99 -1.81
C GLY A 306 8.80 -7.31 -0.32
N TRP A 307 9.40 -6.56 0.60
CA TRP A 307 9.17 -6.73 2.04
C TRP A 307 7.72 -6.38 2.44
N VAL A 308 7.20 -5.30 1.86
CA VAL A 308 5.80 -4.90 2.08
C VAL A 308 4.85 -5.97 1.57
N ALA A 309 5.03 -6.41 0.32
CA ALA A 309 4.10 -7.30 -0.36
C ALA A 309 4.11 -8.74 0.20
N PHE A 310 5.28 -9.27 0.59
CA PHE A 310 5.42 -10.67 1.01
C PHE A 310 5.52 -10.89 2.52
N ILE A 311 5.79 -9.85 3.31
CA ILE A 311 5.95 -9.98 4.76
C ILE A 311 5.00 -9.06 5.51
N ILE A 312 5.04 -7.73 5.26
CA ILE A 312 4.31 -6.76 6.08
C ILE A 312 2.80 -6.94 5.93
N LEU A 313 2.28 -6.90 4.70
CA LEU A 313 0.85 -7.05 4.45
C LEU A 313 0.31 -8.44 4.86
N PRO A 314 0.97 -9.58 4.51
CA PRO A 314 0.52 -10.89 4.98
C PRO A 314 0.55 -11.03 6.51
N LEU A 315 1.59 -10.53 7.19
CA LEU A 315 1.65 -10.57 8.65
C LEU A 315 0.59 -9.67 9.30
N PHE A 316 0.36 -8.48 8.73
CA PHE A 316 -0.73 -7.60 9.15
C PHE A 316 -2.09 -8.28 9.00
N ALA A 317 -2.36 -8.90 7.84
CA ALA A 317 -3.61 -9.62 7.58
C ALA A 317 -3.76 -10.82 8.52
N PHE A 318 -2.68 -11.60 8.75
CA PHE A 318 -2.70 -12.73 9.66
C PHE A 318 -3.03 -12.32 11.10
N ALA A 319 -2.50 -11.19 11.56
CA ALA A 319 -2.76 -10.67 12.90
C ALA A 319 -4.16 -10.05 13.07
N ASN A 320 -4.71 -9.44 12.00
CA ASN A 320 -5.93 -8.63 12.10
C ASN A 320 -7.19 -9.29 11.52
N ALA A 321 -7.06 -10.24 10.57
CA ALA A 321 -8.22 -10.88 9.95
C ALA A 321 -8.87 -11.97 10.82
N GLY A 322 -8.25 -12.38 11.91
CA GLY A 322 -8.82 -13.35 12.85
C GLY A 322 -10.10 -12.79 13.47
N VAL A 323 -11.24 -13.42 13.17
CA VAL A 323 -12.54 -13.14 13.78
C VAL A 323 -13.26 -14.45 14.09
N VAL A 324 -13.86 -14.51 15.26
CA VAL A 324 -14.66 -15.67 15.68
C VAL A 324 -16.08 -15.51 15.15
N PHE A 325 -16.56 -16.47 14.37
CA PHE A 325 -17.95 -16.50 13.93
C PHE A 325 -18.81 -17.10 15.04
N SER A 326 -19.26 -16.26 15.99
CA SER A 326 -20.19 -16.69 17.03
C SER A 326 -21.63 -16.37 16.60
N PHE A 327 -22.48 -17.40 16.57
CA PHE A 327 -23.91 -17.24 16.36
C PHE A 327 -24.67 -16.87 17.66
N SER A 328 -23.95 -16.59 18.75
CA SER A 328 -24.50 -16.39 20.10
C SER A 328 -24.93 -14.97 20.44
N GLY A 329 -25.30 -14.15 19.46
CA GLY A 329 -26.05 -12.89 19.72
C GLY A 329 -25.21 -11.65 20.06
N ASP A 330 -23.92 -11.73 20.33
CA ASP A 330 -23.08 -10.60 20.74
C ASP A 330 -22.53 -9.76 19.57
N THR A 331 -22.85 -10.13 18.33
CA THR A 331 -22.37 -9.40 17.14
C THR A 331 -23.37 -8.31 16.72
N ASN A 332 -22.88 -7.09 16.48
CA ASN A 332 -23.69 -6.03 15.90
C ASN A 332 -23.85 -6.23 14.39
N THR A 333 -24.85 -7.06 14.01
CA THR A 333 -25.14 -7.40 12.61
C THR A 333 -25.50 -6.19 11.76
N VAL A 334 -26.07 -5.14 12.37
CA VAL A 334 -26.42 -3.89 11.68
C VAL A 334 -25.13 -3.15 11.26
N LEU A 335 -24.15 -3.04 12.16
CA LEU A 335 -22.86 -2.43 11.84
C LEU A 335 -22.14 -3.21 10.72
N ALA A 336 -22.07 -4.54 10.86
CA ALA A 336 -21.47 -5.41 9.84
C ALA A 336 -22.13 -5.24 8.47
N SER A 337 -23.47 -5.23 8.41
CA SER A 337 -24.23 -5.05 7.17
C SER A 337 -24.00 -3.68 6.56
N ASN A 338 -24.00 -2.62 7.37
CA ASN A 338 -23.80 -1.24 6.91
C ASN A 338 -22.40 -1.03 6.33
N ILE A 339 -21.35 -1.61 6.94
CA ILE A 339 -19.98 -1.59 6.40
C ILE A 339 -19.94 -2.36 5.07
N GLY A 340 -20.47 -3.59 5.03
CA GLY A 340 -20.48 -4.40 3.81
C GLY A 340 -21.22 -3.74 2.65
N LEU A 341 -22.41 -3.18 2.90
CA LEU A 341 -23.19 -2.44 1.90
C LEU A 341 -22.44 -1.18 1.42
N SER A 342 -21.79 -0.44 2.32
CA SER A 342 -21.06 0.75 1.96
C SER A 342 -19.80 0.43 1.14
N LEU A 343 -19.13 -0.71 1.40
CA LEU A 343 -18.03 -1.21 0.57
C LEU A 343 -18.51 -1.63 -0.82
N ILE A 344 -19.63 -2.36 -0.93
CA ILE A 344 -20.11 -2.87 -2.20
C ILE A 344 -20.77 -1.75 -3.01
N ILE A 345 -21.82 -1.14 -2.46
CA ILE A 345 -22.67 -0.18 -3.18
C ILE A 345 -22.06 1.22 -3.16
N GLY A 346 -21.59 1.66 -1.99
CA GLY A 346 -21.02 3.01 -1.84
C GLY A 346 -19.78 3.22 -2.71
N LYS A 347 -18.83 2.29 -2.67
CA LYS A 347 -17.63 2.34 -3.54
C LYS A 347 -17.99 2.24 -5.01
N PHE A 348 -18.83 1.27 -5.38
CA PHE A 348 -19.24 1.13 -6.78
C PHE A 348 -19.91 2.40 -7.32
N VAL A 349 -20.91 2.92 -6.61
CA VAL A 349 -21.63 4.14 -7.03
C VAL A 349 -20.67 5.33 -7.05
N GLY A 350 -19.88 5.51 -6.00
CA GLY A 350 -18.92 6.61 -5.90
C GLY A 350 -17.91 6.62 -7.05
N ILE A 351 -17.27 5.50 -7.32
CA ILE A 351 -16.25 5.39 -8.37
C ILE A 351 -16.91 5.46 -9.75
N PHE A 352 -17.91 4.61 -10.01
CA PHE A 352 -18.50 4.46 -11.34
C PHE A 352 -19.29 5.69 -11.77
N VAL A 353 -20.24 6.17 -10.94
CA VAL A 353 -21.12 7.28 -11.33
C VAL A 353 -20.34 8.57 -11.46
N ILE A 354 -19.42 8.86 -10.54
CA ILE A 354 -18.63 10.09 -10.63
C ILE A 354 -17.67 10.04 -11.81
N SER A 355 -17.02 8.89 -12.09
CA SER A 355 -16.22 8.72 -13.32
C SER A 355 -17.06 8.87 -14.59
N PHE A 356 -18.25 8.28 -14.62
CA PHE A 356 -19.18 8.40 -15.76
C PHE A 356 -19.59 9.86 -16.00
N LEU A 357 -19.93 10.60 -14.94
CA LEU A 357 -20.27 12.02 -15.04
C LEU A 357 -19.09 12.87 -15.52
N ALA A 358 -17.88 12.60 -14.99
CA ALA A 358 -16.67 13.30 -15.42
C ALA A 358 -16.39 13.09 -16.92
N ILE A 359 -16.57 11.88 -17.43
CA ILE A 359 -16.40 11.56 -18.85
C ILE A 359 -17.52 12.22 -19.68
N LYS A 360 -18.78 12.14 -19.21
CA LYS A 360 -19.93 12.75 -19.90
C LYS A 360 -19.80 14.27 -20.03
N PHE A 361 -19.28 14.92 -18.99
CA PHE A 361 -19.02 16.37 -18.99
C PHE A 361 -17.68 16.75 -19.63
N LYS A 362 -16.95 15.79 -20.21
CA LYS A 362 -15.64 16.00 -20.87
C LYS A 362 -14.56 16.59 -19.94
N ILE A 363 -14.69 16.38 -18.63
CA ILE A 363 -13.66 16.73 -17.63
C ILE A 363 -12.50 15.73 -17.72
N SER A 364 -12.82 14.47 -18.04
CA SER A 364 -11.87 13.36 -18.12
C SER A 364 -12.16 12.50 -19.34
N GLU A 365 -11.16 11.73 -19.76
CA GLU A 365 -11.29 10.79 -20.87
C GLU A 365 -11.17 9.34 -20.37
N LEU A 366 -11.90 8.43 -21.03
CA LEU A 366 -11.78 7.01 -20.76
C LEU A 366 -10.41 6.50 -21.25
N PRO A 367 -9.67 5.69 -20.45
CA PRO A 367 -8.40 5.16 -20.90
C PRO A 367 -8.54 4.31 -22.18
N LYS A 368 -7.46 4.27 -22.99
CA LYS A 368 -7.47 3.54 -24.26
C LYS A 368 -7.86 2.07 -24.07
N ASN A 369 -8.71 1.56 -24.94
CA ASN A 369 -9.22 0.17 -24.93
C ASN A 369 -10.04 -0.21 -23.68
N VAL A 370 -10.52 0.74 -22.90
CA VAL A 370 -11.41 0.53 -21.75
C VAL A 370 -12.85 0.87 -22.17
N ASN A 371 -13.80 0.06 -21.77
CA ASN A 371 -15.23 0.33 -21.93
C ASN A 371 -15.91 0.56 -20.57
N PHE A 372 -17.12 1.07 -20.56
CA PHE A 372 -17.86 1.33 -19.31
C PHE A 372 -18.13 0.08 -18.48
N MET A 373 -18.26 -1.10 -19.09
CA MET A 373 -18.44 -2.35 -18.37
C MET A 373 -17.15 -2.77 -17.63
N SER A 374 -15.98 -2.52 -18.26
CA SER A 374 -14.69 -2.72 -17.60
C SER A 374 -14.48 -1.72 -16.46
N LEU A 375 -14.90 -0.45 -16.66
CA LEU A 375 -14.88 0.56 -15.61
C LEU A 375 -15.78 0.17 -14.44
N ALA A 376 -16.99 -0.34 -14.71
CA ALA A 376 -17.89 -0.86 -13.68
C ALA A 376 -17.25 -2.01 -12.89
N GLY A 377 -16.59 -2.95 -13.58
CA GLY A 377 -15.89 -4.05 -12.92
C GLY A 377 -14.77 -3.58 -12.00
N VAL A 378 -13.95 -2.61 -12.43
CA VAL A 378 -12.91 -2.01 -11.59
C VAL A 378 -13.50 -1.20 -10.43
N SER A 379 -14.64 -0.55 -10.64
CA SER A 379 -15.34 0.19 -9.58
C SER A 379 -15.80 -0.73 -8.45
N PHE A 380 -16.21 -1.99 -8.75
CA PHE A 380 -16.43 -3.00 -7.72
C PHE A 380 -15.13 -3.45 -7.05
N LEU A 381 -14.03 -3.60 -7.81
CA LEU A 381 -12.74 -3.92 -7.20
C LEU A 381 -12.24 -2.81 -6.25
N GLY A 382 -12.62 -1.56 -6.48
CA GLY A 382 -12.41 -0.47 -5.52
C GLY A 382 -13.13 -0.69 -4.18
N GLY A 383 -14.16 -1.53 -4.12
CA GLY A 383 -14.85 -1.95 -2.89
C GLY A 383 -14.14 -3.05 -2.10
N LEU A 384 -13.00 -3.56 -2.58
CA LEU A 384 -12.11 -4.44 -1.82
C LEU A 384 -11.36 -3.60 -0.78
N GLY A 385 -11.92 -3.43 0.40
CA GLY A 385 -11.31 -2.64 1.47
C GLY A 385 -10.31 -3.41 2.32
N PHE A 386 -10.48 -4.69 2.42
CA PHE A 386 -9.83 -5.72 3.26
C PHE A 386 -8.75 -5.20 4.22
N THR A 387 -7.44 -5.24 3.89
CA THR A 387 -6.35 -4.87 4.82
C THR A 387 -6.45 -3.42 5.29
N MET A 388 -6.76 -2.49 4.38
CA MET A 388 -6.87 -1.07 4.71
C MET A 388 -8.11 -0.77 5.54
N SER A 389 -9.25 -1.41 5.25
CA SER A 389 -10.45 -1.30 6.09
C SER A 389 -10.25 -1.91 7.47
N LEU A 390 -9.53 -3.07 7.59
CA LEU A 390 -9.14 -3.64 8.89
C LEU A 390 -8.21 -2.71 9.67
N PHE A 391 -7.31 -2.02 8.98
CA PHE A 391 -6.45 -1.04 9.61
C PHE A 391 -7.25 0.12 10.21
N ILE A 392 -8.15 0.74 9.43
CA ILE A 392 -9.00 1.83 9.90
C ILE A 392 -9.96 1.35 11.00
N ASN A 393 -10.44 0.11 10.94
CA ASN A 393 -11.28 -0.49 11.98
C ASN A 393 -10.59 -0.47 13.36
N ASN A 394 -9.31 -0.86 13.42
CA ASN A 394 -8.52 -0.84 14.66
C ASN A 394 -8.20 0.58 15.18
N LEU A 395 -8.40 1.60 14.34
CA LEU A 395 -8.26 3.00 14.71
C LEU A 395 -9.58 3.62 15.17
N ALA A 396 -10.67 3.19 14.52
CA ALA A 396 -12.01 3.74 14.77
C ALA A 396 -12.62 3.23 16.07
N PHE A 397 -12.35 1.97 16.42
CA PHE A 397 -13.01 1.34 17.56
C PHE A 397 -12.02 0.87 18.63
N THR A 398 -12.48 0.96 19.89
CA THR A 398 -11.80 0.36 21.05
C THR A 398 -12.60 -0.79 21.66
N ASP A 399 -13.89 -0.88 21.35
CA ASP A 399 -14.81 -1.92 21.79
C ASP A 399 -14.60 -3.18 20.92
N GLU A 400 -14.27 -4.31 21.56
CA GLU A 400 -14.03 -5.60 20.86
C GLU A 400 -15.25 -6.07 20.05
N VAL A 401 -16.48 -5.82 20.53
CA VAL A 401 -17.73 -6.19 19.84
C VAL A 401 -17.88 -5.41 18.54
N LEU A 402 -17.60 -4.11 18.57
CA LEU A 402 -17.64 -3.27 17.36
C LEU A 402 -16.52 -3.63 16.39
N ILE A 403 -15.31 -3.89 16.91
CA ILE A 403 -14.16 -4.31 16.08
C ILE A 403 -14.48 -5.61 15.34
N ASP A 404 -14.99 -6.63 16.04
CA ASP A 404 -15.25 -7.94 15.42
C ASP A 404 -16.46 -7.90 14.50
N SER A 405 -17.50 -7.14 14.84
CA SER A 405 -18.65 -6.92 13.95
C SER A 405 -18.22 -6.22 12.66
N ALA A 406 -17.37 -5.21 12.75
CA ALA A 406 -16.83 -4.51 11.60
C ALA A 406 -15.94 -5.42 10.73
N LYS A 407 -15.10 -6.28 11.33
CA LYS A 407 -14.29 -7.26 10.59
C LYS A 407 -15.17 -8.18 9.74
N ILE A 408 -16.30 -8.67 10.28
CA ILE A 408 -17.25 -9.50 9.52
C ILE A 408 -17.77 -8.73 8.31
N GLY A 409 -18.20 -7.47 8.51
CA GLY A 409 -18.69 -6.62 7.43
C GLY A 409 -17.64 -6.34 6.36
N ILE A 410 -16.39 -6.09 6.77
CA ILE A 410 -15.26 -5.86 5.87
C ILE A 410 -14.95 -7.11 5.05
N LEU A 411 -14.84 -8.28 5.69
CA LEU A 411 -14.51 -9.54 5.02
C LEU A 411 -15.57 -9.93 4.00
N LEU A 412 -16.85 -9.93 4.40
CA LEU A 412 -17.97 -10.27 3.52
C LEU A 412 -18.15 -9.23 2.41
N GLY A 413 -18.10 -7.95 2.73
CA GLY A 413 -18.22 -6.85 1.77
C GLY A 413 -17.12 -6.89 0.72
N SER A 414 -15.87 -7.07 1.15
CA SER A 414 -14.71 -7.18 0.25
C SER A 414 -14.79 -8.42 -0.64
N PHE A 415 -15.19 -9.57 -0.10
CA PHE A 415 -15.35 -10.79 -0.87
C PHE A 415 -16.42 -10.64 -1.98
N VAL A 416 -17.59 -10.09 -1.63
CA VAL A 416 -18.68 -9.87 -2.59
C VAL A 416 -18.27 -8.84 -3.65
N ALA A 417 -17.65 -7.72 -3.26
CA ALA A 417 -17.16 -6.70 -4.18
C ALA A 417 -16.12 -7.28 -5.15
N GLY A 418 -15.16 -8.06 -4.65
CA GLY A 418 -14.14 -8.73 -5.45
C GLY A 418 -14.74 -9.73 -6.45
N LEU A 419 -15.72 -10.54 -6.02
CA LEU A 419 -16.40 -11.50 -6.87
C LEU A 419 -17.19 -10.81 -7.98
N LEU A 420 -17.96 -9.76 -7.65
CA LEU A 420 -18.71 -8.97 -8.64
C LEU A 420 -17.78 -8.29 -9.65
N GLY A 421 -16.69 -7.69 -9.17
CA GLY A 421 -15.68 -7.08 -10.03
C GLY A 421 -15.02 -8.09 -10.97
N TYR A 422 -14.62 -9.25 -10.45
CA TYR A 422 -14.07 -10.36 -11.24
C TYR A 422 -15.03 -10.83 -12.34
N LEU A 423 -16.29 -11.10 -11.98
CA LEU A 423 -17.30 -11.59 -12.93
C LEU A 423 -17.55 -10.56 -14.04
N LEU A 424 -17.76 -9.28 -13.69
CA LEU A 424 -17.98 -8.21 -14.68
C LEU A 424 -16.79 -8.07 -15.63
N LEU A 425 -15.57 -8.07 -15.12
CA LEU A 425 -14.36 -7.97 -15.95
C LEU A 425 -14.17 -9.19 -16.84
N ARG A 426 -14.48 -10.38 -16.35
CA ARG A 426 -14.43 -11.63 -17.13
C ARG A 426 -15.38 -11.59 -18.33
N PHE A 427 -16.59 -11.07 -18.14
CA PHE A 427 -17.60 -10.97 -19.21
C PHE A 427 -17.35 -9.77 -20.14
N SER A 428 -16.81 -8.66 -19.63
CA SER A 428 -16.44 -7.48 -20.44
C SER A 428 -15.35 -7.80 -21.46
N ALA A 429 -14.43 -8.68 -21.13
CA ALA A 429 -13.29 -9.05 -21.97
C ALA A 429 -13.63 -9.96 -23.16
N THR A 430 -14.84 -10.50 -23.24
CA THR A 430 -15.23 -11.49 -24.27
C THR A 430 -15.60 -10.85 -25.62
N LYS A 431 -15.70 -9.53 -25.72
CA LYS A 431 -15.94 -8.80 -26.98
C LYS A 431 -14.68 -8.16 -27.55
N LYS A 432 -13.66 -8.94 -27.92
CA LYS A 432 -12.71 -8.53 -28.96
C LYS A 432 -13.44 -8.56 -30.29
N ASN A 433 -13.72 -7.39 -30.87
CA ASN A 433 -14.10 -7.30 -32.27
C ASN A 433 -12.98 -7.90 -33.13
N PRO A 434 -13.23 -8.87 -34.00
CA PRO A 434 -12.20 -9.47 -34.89
C PRO A 434 -11.90 -8.58 -36.10
N SER A 435 -12.26 -7.32 -36.12
CA SER A 435 -12.06 -6.42 -37.27
C SER A 435 -11.20 -5.23 -36.91
N ALA A 436 -9.89 -5.48 -36.74
CA ALA A 436 -8.84 -4.48 -36.91
C ALA A 436 -7.51 -5.24 -37.09
N ASN A 437 -7.34 -5.79 -38.28
CA ASN A 437 -6.02 -6.04 -38.88
C ASN A 437 -5.69 -4.89 -39.80
#